data_c99964851664e99fc258ca5d1f1b89ea
#
_entry.id   c99964851664e99fc258ca5d1f1b89ea
#
_cell.length_a   1.000
_cell.length_b   1.000
_cell.length_c   1.000
_cell.angle_alpha   90.00
_cell.angle_beta   90.00
_cell.angle_gamma   90.00
#
_symmetry.space_group_name_H-M   'P 1'
#
loop_
_entity.id
_entity.type
_entity.pdbx_description
1 polymer ?
#
loop_
_entity_poly.entity_id
_entity_poly.type
_entity_poly.pdbx_seq_one_letter_code
_entity_poly.pdbx_strand_id
1 'polypeptide(L)'
;MKDKILTMFFDINRWTKAIEKGVLKDIRKSELIKLTEEPTRIRMAEAMLNGKYQITPPHIAQIPKDNGEFRTVYVNEPIDRIILSIANDLLFDLMPEMIHPACKSYQVGIGCGKVVLEVSHTIVNMKSDGYVGWKSDLSKYFDSVPIQFIDAAFDKVEAKCGHSVLIDVLRKYYHCGLYFDENNELHEKYQSLKQGCAVASWLANVLLYSLDDELSQLNGFYVRYSDDMLFVGPDYEKAMTILQKRLAEKSMNLNPKKVEYLTMDKWFKFLGFSIKGSMISFSPNRLKTFQKEIESRTIRKRGITLKKAVDSVNRYLYKGNGEYSWATQTLPVCNVRVDINELNKFVMDLSLIHISEPTRRRGI
;
A
#
# COMPACT_ATOMS: atom_id res chain seq x y z
N MET A 1 4.21 -26.58 -25.54
CA MET A 1 3.43 -25.31 -25.53
C MET A 1 4.37 -24.23 -25.00
N LYS A 2 4.51 -23.08 -25.65
CA LYS A 2 5.44 -22.03 -25.21
C LYS A 2 4.82 -21.34 -23.97
N ASP A 3 5.59 -21.18 -22.89
CA ASP A 3 5.16 -20.47 -21.68
C ASP A 3 4.89 -19.00 -22.01
N LYS A 4 3.59 -18.66 -22.13
CA LYS A 4 3.13 -17.32 -22.51
C LYS A 4 3.39 -16.30 -21.40
N ILE A 5 3.16 -16.69 -20.15
CA ILE A 5 3.35 -15.80 -18.99
C ILE A 5 4.83 -15.45 -18.86
N LEU A 6 5.73 -16.43 -18.96
CA LEU A 6 7.17 -16.20 -18.91
C LEU A 6 7.64 -15.32 -20.06
N THR A 7 7.09 -15.50 -21.27
CA THR A 7 7.41 -14.66 -22.42
C THR A 7 7.02 -13.20 -22.18
N MET A 8 5.82 -12.96 -21.65
CA MET A 8 5.33 -11.62 -21.28
C MET A 8 6.13 -11.01 -20.13
N PHE A 9 6.58 -11.83 -19.19
CA PHE A 9 7.39 -11.38 -18.06
C PHE A 9 8.74 -10.84 -18.51
N PHE A 10 9.40 -11.49 -19.50
CA PHE A 10 10.69 -11.06 -20.02
C PHE A 10 10.60 -10.02 -21.15
N ASP A 11 9.43 -9.44 -21.42
CA ASP A 11 9.30 -8.29 -22.32
C ASP A 11 10.13 -7.11 -21.82
N ILE A 12 10.96 -6.54 -22.71
CA ILE A 12 11.91 -5.48 -22.36
C ILE A 12 11.21 -4.24 -21.76
N ASN A 13 10.03 -3.90 -22.26
CA ASN A 13 9.32 -2.72 -21.77
C ASN A 13 8.91 -2.86 -20.31
N ARG A 14 8.56 -4.08 -19.86
CA ARG A 14 8.25 -4.33 -18.43
C ARG A 14 9.47 -4.15 -17.55
N TRP A 15 10.62 -4.64 -17.99
CA TRP A 15 11.88 -4.50 -17.26
C TRP A 15 12.32 -3.05 -17.18
N THR A 16 12.29 -2.32 -18.30
CA THR A 16 12.61 -0.89 -18.35
C THR A 16 11.70 -0.09 -17.43
N LYS A 17 10.38 -0.32 -17.51
CA LYS A 17 9.40 0.35 -16.66
C LYS A 17 9.62 0.08 -15.16
N ALA A 18 9.95 -1.15 -14.77
CA ALA A 18 10.23 -1.50 -13.37
C ALA A 18 11.47 -0.76 -12.84
N ILE A 19 12.49 -0.60 -13.66
CA ILE A 19 13.71 0.15 -13.32
C ILE A 19 13.42 1.65 -13.20
N GLU A 20 12.64 2.21 -14.13
CA GLU A 20 12.27 3.64 -14.12
C GLU A 20 11.37 4.00 -12.94
N LYS A 21 10.51 3.11 -12.49
CA LYS A 21 9.69 3.30 -11.27
C LYS A 21 10.54 3.50 -10.00
N GLY A 22 11.85 3.30 -10.06
CA GLY A 22 12.74 3.52 -8.92
C GLY A 22 12.51 2.54 -7.77
N VAL A 23 12.13 1.31 -8.07
CA VAL A 23 11.94 0.22 -7.09
C VAL A 23 13.21 -0.02 -6.26
N LEU A 24 14.37 0.40 -6.79
CA LEU A 24 15.69 0.20 -6.19
C LEU A 24 16.45 1.51 -6.09
N LYS A 25 16.17 2.29 -5.05
CA LYS A 25 16.92 3.53 -4.77
C LYS A 25 18.37 3.26 -4.32
N ASP A 26 18.65 2.03 -3.90
CA ASP A 26 19.91 1.62 -3.28
C ASP A 26 20.93 1.08 -4.29
N ILE A 27 20.54 0.85 -5.55
CA ILE A 27 21.40 0.31 -6.60
C ILE A 27 21.78 1.40 -7.59
N ARG A 28 23.02 1.35 -8.04
CA ARG A 28 23.52 2.28 -9.07
C ARG A 28 22.76 2.08 -10.37
N LYS A 29 22.38 3.19 -11.02
CA LYS A 29 21.65 3.14 -12.30
C LYS A 29 22.35 2.30 -13.36
N SER A 30 23.70 2.28 -13.40
CA SER A 30 24.50 1.46 -14.31
C SER A 30 24.34 -0.04 -14.07
N GLU A 31 24.17 -0.47 -12.82
CA GLU A 31 23.91 -1.87 -12.47
C GLU A 31 22.49 -2.28 -12.85
N LEU A 32 21.52 -1.39 -12.62
CA LEU A 32 20.14 -1.59 -13.04
C LEU A 32 20.01 -1.76 -14.57
N ILE A 33 20.74 -0.95 -15.35
CA ILE A 33 20.75 -1.05 -16.81
C ILE A 33 21.23 -2.43 -17.27
N LYS A 34 22.27 -3.00 -16.64
CA LYS A 34 22.78 -4.34 -16.96
C LYS A 34 21.71 -5.43 -16.82
N LEU A 35 20.74 -5.24 -15.93
CA LEU A 35 19.64 -6.19 -15.74
C LEU A 35 18.64 -6.17 -16.91
N THR A 36 18.58 -5.08 -17.69
CA THR A 36 17.74 -4.99 -18.89
C THR A 36 18.41 -5.56 -20.14
N GLU A 37 19.71 -5.82 -20.09
CA GLU A 37 20.45 -6.38 -21.23
C GLU A 37 19.89 -7.76 -21.61
N GLU A 38 19.74 -7.99 -22.92
CA GLU A 38 19.16 -9.22 -23.46
C GLU A 38 19.86 -10.50 -22.95
N PRO A 39 21.22 -10.58 -22.94
CA PRO A 39 21.93 -11.78 -22.45
C PRO A 39 21.62 -12.08 -20.97
N THR A 40 21.40 -11.05 -20.15
CA THR A 40 21.04 -11.23 -18.74
C THR A 40 19.63 -11.78 -18.60
N ARG A 41 18.67 -11.22 -19.35
CA ARG A 41 17.27 -11.69 -19.34
C ARG A 41 17.15 -13.12 -19.87
N ILE A 42 17.89 -13.48 -20.93
CA ILE A 42 17.93 -14.86 -21.46
C ILE A 42 18.45 -15.83 -20.41
N ARG A 43 19.59 -15.53 -19.76
CA ARG A 43 20.15 -16.39 -18.70
C ARG A 43 19.17 -16.59 -17.53
N MET A 44 18.44 -15.55 -17.15
CA MET A 44 17.42 -15.67 -16.10
C MET A 44 16.24 -16.53 -16.54
N ALA A 45 15.77 -16.35 -17.78
CA ALA A 45 14.71 -17.17 -18.34
C ALA A 45 15.11 -18.66 -18.39
N GLU A 46 16.33 -18.96 -18.84
CA GLU A 46 16.88 -20.32 -18.86
C GLU A 46 17.01 -20.89 -17.45
N ALA A 47 17.46 -20.09 -16.48
CA ALA A 47 17.54 -20.52 -15.08
C ALA A 47 16.17 -20.87 -14.50
N MET A 48 15.12 -20.10 -14.82
CA MET A 48 13.75 -20.39 -14.42
C MET A 48 13.24 -21.67 -15.11
N LEU A 49 13.39 -21.78 -16.42
CA LEU A 49 12.97 -22.95 -17.21
C LEU A 49 13.63 -24.24 -16.74
N ASN A 50 14.88 -24.19 -16.30
CA ASN A 50 15.63 -25.33 -15.79
C ASN A 50 15.41 -25.56 -14.28
N GLY A 51 14.50 -24.84 -13.62
CA GLY A 51 14.21 -24.96 -12.20
C GLY A 51 15.35 -24.55 -11.26
N LYS A 52 16.38 -23.87 -11.81
CA LYS A 52 17.58 -23.40 -11.06
C LYS A 52 17.39 -22.03 -10.40
N TYR A 53 16.36 -21.28 -10.79
CA TYR A 53 16.09 -20.00 -10.18
C TYR A 53 15.14 -20.16 -8.98
N GLN A 54 15.54 -19.56 -7.86
CA GLN A 54 14.71 -19.45 -6.67
C GLN A 54 14.86 -18.03 -6.12
N ILE A 55 13.75 -17.45 -5.66
CA ILE A 55 13.77 -16.18 -4.93
C ILE A 55 14.42 -16.41 -3.57
N THR A 56 15.39 -15.58 -3.24
CA THR A 56 16.14 -15.67 -1.99
C THR A 56 15.22 -15.39 -0.79
N PRO A 57 15.38 -16.09 0.34
CA PRO A 57 14.68 -15.76 1.57
C PRO A 57 14.84 -14.27 1.90
N PRO A 58 13.74 -13.56 2.25
CA PRO A 58 13.82 -12.13 2.52
C PRO A 58 14.50 -11.84 3.87
N HIS A 59 15.04 -10.64 4.01
CA HIS A 59 15.44 -10.06 5.30
C HIS A 59 14.25 -9.40 5.97
N ILE A 60 14.17 -9.48 7.31
CA ILE A 60 13.18 -8.69 8.05
C ILE A 60 13.69 -7.27 8.32
N ALA A 61 12.78 -6.32 8.30
CA ALA A 61 13.00 -4.97 8.80
C ALA A 61 11.81 -4.54 9.67
N GLN A 62 12.10 -3.81 10.75
CA GLN A 62 11.08 -3.33 11.67
C GLN A 62 10.77 -1.87 11.37
N ILE A 63 9.53 -1.58 10.96
CA ILE A 63 9.05 -0.23 10.69
C ILE A 63 8.21 0.24 11.89
N PRO A 64 8.57 1.35 12.56
CA PRO A 64 7.79 1.86 13.67
C PRO A 64 6.40 2.33 13.22
N LYS A 65 5.38 1.98 14.00
CA LYS A 65 4.01 2.47 13.85
C LYS A 65 3.79 3.70 14.74
N ASP A 66 2.75 4.48 14.42
CA ASP A 66 2.38 5.68 15.20
C ASP A 66 2.03 5.39 16.68
N ASN A 67 1.63 4.17 17.00
CA ASN A 67 1.27 3.74 18.35
C ASN A 67 2.46 3.17 19.17
N GLY A 68 3.67 3.25 18.65
CA GLY A 68 4.89 2.73 19.30
C GLY A 68 5.16 1.24 19.07
N GLU A 69 4.25 0.52 18.41
CA GLU A 69 4.50 -0.85 17.97
C GLU A 69 5.37 -0.86 16.71
N PHE A 70 5.91 -2.02 16.38
CA PHE A 70 6.64 -2.24 15.13
C PHE A 70 5.82 -3.08 14.15
N ARG A 71 6.06 -2.82 12.88
CA ARG A 71 5.56 -3.63 11.77
C ARG A 71 6.74 -4.36 11.14
N THR A 72 6.69 -5.68 11.13
CA THR A 72 7.68 -6.48 10.41
C THR A 72 7.37 -6.41 8.91
N VAL A 73 8.38 -6.08 8.12
CA VAL A 73 8.32 -6.14 6.65
C VAL A 73 9.41 -7.05 6.14
N TYR A 74 9.14 -7.71 5.01
CA TYR A 74 10.05 -8.64 4.36
C TYR A 74 10.69 -7.98 3.16
N VAL A 75 11.99 -7.78 3.19
CA VAL A 75 12.79 -7.07 2.17
C VAL A 75 13.59 -8.10 1.39
N ASN A 76 13.21 -8.32 0.15
CA ASN A 76 13.92 -9.23 -0.74
C ASN A 76 15.22 -8.59 -1.26
N GLU A 77 16.12 -9.45 -1.76
CA GLU A 77 17.32 -9.02 -2.48
C GLU A 77 16.95 -8.14 -3.69
N PRO A 78 17.82 -7.22 -4.09
CA PRO A 78 17.51 -6.23 -5.11
C PRO A 78 16.98 -6.81 -6.43
N ILE A 79 17.60 -7.91 -6.93
CA ILE A 79 17.15 -8.55 -8.16
C ILE A 79 15.76 -9.18 -7.99
N ASP A 80 15.50 -9.82 -6.84
CA ASP A 80 14.24 -10.45 -6.53
C ASP A 80 13.13 -9.39 -6.36
N ARG A 81 13.46 -8.19 -5.84
CA ARG A 81 12.50 -7.06 -5.78
C ARG A 81 12.03 -6.63 -7.17
N ILE A 82 12.95 -6.59 -8.16
CA ILE A 82 12.59 -6.27 -9.56
C ILE A 82 11.68 -7.37 -10.10
N ILE A 83 12.08 -8.63 -9.96
CA ILE A 83 11.31 -9.78 -10.45
C ILE A 83 9.91 -9.80 -9.85
N LEU A 84 9.80 -9.63 -8.54
CA LEU A 84 8.51 -9.58 -7.84
C LEU A 84 7.67 -8.37 -8.25
N SER A 85 8.30 -7.23 -8.54
CA SER A 85 7.58 -6.04 -9.03
C SER A 85 7.04 -6.25 -10.44
N ILE A 86 7.84 -6.83 -11.34
CA ILE A 86 7.40 -7.13 -12.71
C ILE A 86 6.30 -8.21 -12.69
N ALA A 87 6.45 -9.25 -11.86
CA ALA A 87 5.45 -10.29 -11.68
C ALA A 87 4.13 -9.72 -11.15
N ASN A 88 4.18 -8.82 -10.17
CA ASN A 88 3.00 -8.14 -9.67
C ASN A 88 2.26 -7.34 -10.75
N ASP A 89 2.97 -6.49 -11.49
CA ASP A 89 2.40 -5.70 -12.58
C ASP A 89 1.78 -6.63 -13.65
N LEU A 90 2.47 -7.72 -13.98
CA LEU A 90 1.99 -8.71 -14.94
C LEU A 90 0.70 -9.41 -14.45
N LEU A 91 0.62 -9.79 -13.19
CA LEU A 91 -0.58 -10.41 -12.60
C LEU A 91 -1.78 -9.45 -12.61
N PHE A 92 -1.59 -8.18 -12.33
CA PHE A 92 -2.65 -7.16 -12.48
C PHE A 92 -3.13 -7.04 -13.92
N ASP A 93 -2.21 -7.10 -14.90
CA ASP A 93 -2.57 -7.00 -16.33
C ASP A 93 -3.26 -8.28 -16.85
N LEU A 94 -2.85 -9.46 -16.38
CA LEU A 94 -3.40 -10.75 -16.82
C LEU A 94 -4.77 -11.05 -16.23
N MET A 95 -5.03 -10.62 -15.00
CA MET A 95 -6.19 -11.00 -14.18
C MET A 95 -6.98 -9.78 -13.66
N PRO A 96 -7.32 -8.79 -14.51
CA PRO A 96 -8.07 -7.61 -14.05
C PRO A 96 -9.45 -7.99 -13.50
N GLU A 97 -10.07 -9.06 -14.01
CA GLU A 97 -11.36 -9.57 -13.55
C GLU A 97 -11.33 -10.17 -12.15
N MET A 98 -10.16 -10.47 -11.61
CA MET A 98 -10.00 -10.92 -10.22
C MET A 98 -9.96 -9.77 -9.22
N ILE A 99 -9.94 -8.52 -9.69
CA ILE A 99 -9.99 -7.34 -8.83
C ILE A 99 -11.41 -6.82 -8.79
N HIS A 100 -12.06 -6.96 -7.64
CA HIS A 100 -13.44 -6.49 -7.51
C HIS A 100 -13.52 -4.95 -7.56
N PRO A 101 -14.53 -4.34 -8.22
CA PRO A 101 -14.66 -2.87 -8.32
C PRO A 101 -14.71 -2.13 -6.97
N ALA A 102 -15.25 -2.77 -5.92
CA ALA A 102 -15.25 -2.22 -4.57
C ALA A 102 -13.87 -2.22 -3.90
N CYS A 103 -12.91 -3.03 -4.38
CA CYS A 103 -11.53 -3.02 -3.92
C CYS A 103 -10.76 -1.92 -4.65
N LYS A 104 -10.31 -0.90 -3.92
CA LYS A 104 -9.67 0.30 -4.49
C LYS A 104 -8.16 0.35 -4.29
N SER A 105 -7.57 -0.58 -3.53
CA SER A 105 -6.14 -0.56 -3.19
C SER A 105 -5.24 -1.02 -4.34
N TYR A 106 -4.03 -0.52 -4.34
CA TYR A 106 -2.92 -0.91 -5.24
C TYR A 106 -3.22 -0.77 -6.74
N GLN A 107 -4.26 -0.02 -7.12
CA GLN A 107 -4.62 0.23 -8.51
C GLN A 107 -4.07 1.57 -9.00
N VAL A 108 -3.58 1.59 -10.23
CA VAL A 108 -3.02 2.81 -10.84
C VAL A 108 -4.08 3.90 -10.92
N GLY A 109 -3.74 5.08 -10.43
CA GLY A 109 -4.63 6.24 -10.46
C GLY A 109 -5.73 6.26 -9.39
N ILE A 110 -5.80 5.25 -8.50
CA ILE A 110 -6.73 5.22 -7.36
C ILE A 110 -5.94 5.36 -6.07
N GLY A 111 -5.88 6.57 -5.53
CA GLY A 111 -5.26 6.85 -4.23
C GLY A 111 -6.30 7.04 -3.13
N CYS A 112 -5.86 7.01 -1.86
CA CYS A 112 -6.72 7.19 -0.68
C CYS A 112 -7.63 8.41 -0.78
N GLY A 113 -7.14 9.53 -1.34
CA GLY A 113 -7.92 10.75 -1.51
C GLY A 113 -9.15 10.58 -2.39
N LYS A 114 -9.01 9.88 -3.53
CA LYS A 114 -10.16 9.59 -4.41
C LYS A 114 -11.21 8.74 -3.71
N VAL A 115 -10.77 7.73 -2.96
CA VAL A 115 -11.68 6.84 -2.22
C VAL A 115 -12.40 7.60 -1.13
N VAL A 116 -11.73 8.48 -0.41
CA VAL A 116 -12.34 9.33 0.64
C VAL A 116 -13.37 10.30 0.04
N LEU A 117 -13.10 10.89 -1.12
CA LEU A 117 -14.09 11.71 -1.85
C LEU A 117 -15.30 10.89 -2.29
N GLU A 118 -15.11 9.69 -2.82
CA GLU A 118 -16.18 8.75 -3.18
C GLU A 118 -17.05 8.41 -1.96
N VAL A 119 -16.43 8.05 -0.85
CA VAL A 119 -17.12 7.76 0.44
C VAL A 119 -17.94 8.97 0.88
N SER A 120 -17.33 10.15 0.95
CA SER A 120 -18.01 11.37 1.42
C SER A 120 -19.19 11.73 0.51
N HIS A 121 -19.01 11.67 -0.81
CA HIS A 121 -20.07 11.94 -1.78
C HIS A 121 -21.26 10.96 -1.62
N THR A 122 -20.95 9.66 -1.47
CA THR A 122 -21.99 8.63 -1.29
C THR A 122 -22.77 8.83 0.00
N ILE A 123 -22.07 9.10 1.10
CA ILE A 123 -22.69 9.38 2.41
C ILE A 123 -23.65 10.59 2.34
N VAL A 124 -23.24 11.66 1.66
CA VAL A 124 -24.09 12.85 1.48
C VAL A 124 -25.36 12.52 0.71
N ASN A 125 -25.26 11.70 -0.34
CA ASN A 125 -26.43 11.28 -1.12
C ASN A 125 -27.37 10.35 -0.36
N MET A 126 -26.88 9.59 0.60
CA MET A 126 -27.67 8.72 1.49
C MET A 126 -28.25 9.47 2.69
N LYS A 127 -28.01 10.78 2.82
CA LYS A 127 -28.38 11.56 4.00
C LYS A 127 -29.87 11.55 4.32
N SER A 128 -30.73 11.49 3.30
CA SER A 128 -32.19 11.43 3.46
C SER A 128 -32.66 10.17 4.19
N ASP A 129 -31.90 9.09 4.12
CA ASP A 129 -32.30 7.77 4.59
C ASP A 129 -31.72 7.43 5.99
N GLY A 130 -31.02 8.39 6.63
CA GLY A 130 -30.48 8.20 7.98
C GLY A 130 -29.48 7.06 8.03
N TYR A 131 -28.40 7.11 7.22
CA TYR A 131 -27.46 5.99 7.12
C TYR A 131 -26.80 5.65 8.46
N VAL A 132 -26.62 4.37 8.67
CA VAL A 132 -25.73 3.76 9.67
C VAL A 132 -24.78 2.85 8.93
N GLY A 133 -23.62 2.62 9.48
CA GLY A 133 -22.64 1.78 8.84
C GLY A 133 -21.56 1.36 9.82
N TRP A 134 -20.53 0.75 9.29
CA TRP A 134 -19.34 0.40 10.05
C TRP A 134 -18.09 0.56 9.17
N LYS A 135 -16.98 0.76 9.84
CA LYS A 135 -15.65 0.51 9.29
C LYS A 135 -14.92 -0.51 10.14
N SER A 136 -14.05 -1.26 9.53
CA SER A 136 -13.25 -2.29 10.19
C SER A 136 -11.91 -2.45 9.50
N ASP A 137 -11.01 -3.14 10.18
CA ASP A 137 -9.67 -3.49 9.72
C ASP A 137 -9.44 -4.97 10.05
N LEU A 138 -8.79 -5.70 9.17
CA LEU A 138 -8.47 -7.10 9.39
C LEU A 138 -7.30 -7.24 10.35
N SER A 139 -7.42 -8.20 11.28
CA SER A 139 -6.33 -8.49 12.21
C SER A 139 -5.20 -9.18 11.49
N LYS A 140 -4.02 -8.52 11.42
CA LYS A 140 -2.79 -9.08 10.84
C LYS A 140 -3.01 -9.70 9.45
N TYR A 141 -3.77 -9.04 8.58
CA TYR A 141 -4.17 -9.57 7.27
C TYR A 141 -2.99 -10.18 6.50
N PHE A 142 -1.88 -9.45 6.38
CA PHE A 142 -0.71 -9.91 5.64
C PHE A 142 0.04 -11.09 6.29
N ASP A 143 -0.24 -11.39 7.55
CA ASP A 143 0.39 -12.48 8.30
C ASP A 143 -0.52 -13.69 8.50
N SER A 144 -1.84 -13.57 8.19
CA SER A 144 -2.85 -14.55 8.58
C SER A 144 -3.46 -15.36 7.44
N VAL A 145 -3.19 -15.00 6.18
CA VAL A 145 -3.74 -15.72 5.02
C VAL A 145 -3.13 -17.11 4.91
N PRO A 146 -3.92 -18.19 4.95
CA PRO A 146 -3.42 -19.55 4.75
C PRO A 146 -2.91 -19.79 3.32
N ILE A 147 -1.85 -20.59 3.19
CA ILE A 147 -1.15 -20.84 1.92
C ILE A 147 -2.07 -21.38 0.83
N GLN A 148 -3.04 -22.21 1.18
CA GLN A 148 -4.00 -22.80 0.23
C GLN A 148 -4.80 -21.75 -0.56
N PHE A 149 -5.06 -20.57 0.02
CA PHE A 149 -5.75 -19.48 -0.69
C PHE A 149 -4.82 -18.77 -1.65
N ILE A 150 -3.54 -18.68 -1.33
CA ILE A 150 -2.50 -18.15 -2.23
C ILE A 150 -2.35 -19.09 -3.44
N ASP A 151 -2.27 -20.40 -3.19
CA ASP A 151 -2.21 -21.42 -4.26
C ASP A 151 -3.45 -21.34 -5.15
N ALA A 152 -4.65 -21.28 -4.57
CA ALA A 152 -5.88 -21.15 -5.32
C ALA A 152 -5.95 -19.89 -6.20
N ALA A 153 -5.32 -18.78 -5.76
CA ALA A 153 -5.20 -17.59 -6.60
C ALA A 153 -4.30 -17.84 -7.82
N PHE A 154 -3.16 -18.50 -7.62
CA PHE A 154 -2.27 -18.89 -8.71
C PHE A 154 -2.87 -19.95 -9.64
N ASP A 155 -3.65 -20.91 -9.11
CA ASP A 155 -4.40 -21.90 -9.92
C ASP A 155 -5.35 -21.21 -10.91
N LYS A 156 -6.02 -20.12 -10.50
CA LYS A 156 -6.88 -19.34 -11.39
C LYS A 156 -6.09 -18.66 -12.52
N VAL A 157 -4.88 -18.19 -12.24
CA VAL A 157 -3.98 -17.63 -13.26
C VAL A 157 -3.64 -18.70 -14.28
N GLU A 158 -3.22 -19.88 -13.83
CA GLU A 158 -2.84 -20.99 -14.71
C GLU A 158 -4.03 -21.59 -15.47
N ALA A 159 -5.22 -21.63 -14.87
CA ALA A 159 -6.44 -22.05 -15.54
C ALA A 159 -6.79 -21.15 -16.74
N LYS A 160 -6.54 -19.84 -16.63
CA LYS A 160 -6.81 -18.88 -17.71
C LYS A 160 -5.66 -18.80 -18.73
N CYS A 161 -4.42 -18.75 -18.26
CA CYS A 161 -3.27 -18.39 -19.10
C CYS A 161 -2.41 -19.59 -19.51
N GLY A 162 -2.63 -20.78 -18.89
CA GLY A 162 -1.80 -21.96 -18.99
C GLY A 162 -0.70 -21.99 -17.93
N HIS A 163 -0.11 -23.15 -17.76
CA HIS A 163 1.00 -23.37 -16.82
C HIS A 163 2.22 -22.46 -17.13
N SER A 164 2.88 -21.98 -16.09
CA SER A 164 4.05 -21.13 -16.20
C SER A 164 5.08 -21.39 -15.10
N VAL A 165 6.35 -21.51 -15.50
CA VAL A 165 7.45 -21.63 -14.54
C VAL A 165 7.62 -20.40 -13.66
N LEU A 166 7.15 -19.22 -14.10
CA LEU A 166 7.11 -18.03 -13.25
C LEU A 166 6.16 -18.24 -12.07
N ILE A 167 4.98 -18.84 -12.32
CA ILE A 167 4.02 -19.14 -11.24
C ILE A 167 4.61 -20.19 -10.30
N ASP A 168 5.33 -21.20 -10.80
CA ASP A 168 6.04 -22.16 -9.95
C ASP A 168 7.10 -21.49 -9.05
N VAL A 169 7.85 -20.52 -9.59
CA VAL A 169 8.82 -19.73 -8.80
C VAL A 169 8.11 -18.95 -7.69
N LEU A 170 6.96 -18.32 -8.00
CA LEU A 170 6.16 -17.59 -7.00
C LEU A 170 5.57 -18.53 -5.93
N ARG A 171 5.04 -19.72 -6.32
CA ARG A 171 4.55 -20.71 -5.37
C ARG A 171 5.66 -21.15 -4.41
N LYS A 172 6.81 -21.55 -4.95
CA LYS A 172 7.99 -21.92 -4.14
C LYS A 172 8.38 -20.83 -3.15
N TYR A 173 8.36 -19.57 -3.59
CA TYR A 173 8.65 -18.43 -2.72
C TYR A 173 7.64 -18.29 -1.58
N TYR A 174 6.33 -18.43 -1.85
CA TYR A 174 5.31 -18.33 -0.80
C TYR A 174 5.28 -19.54 0.13
N HIS A 175 5.63 -20.74 -0.36
CA HIS A 175 5.80 -21.94 0.45
C HIS A 175 7.08 -21.93 1.30
N CYS A 176 8.08 -21.11 0.92
CA CYS A 176 9.31 -20.98 1.68
C CYS A 176 9.06 -20.16 2.95
N GLY A 177 9.16 -20.80 4.11
CA GLY A 177 9.05 -20.15 5.42
C GLY A 177 10.35 -19.49 5.93
N LEU A 178 11.44 -19.52 5.14
CA LEU A 178 12.74 -19.00 5.55
C LEU A 178 12.81 -17.47 5.43
N TYR A 179 13.53 -16.86 6.38
CA TYR A 179 13.87 -15.44 6.35
C TYR A 179 15.16 -15.19 7.17
N PHE A 180 15.85 -14.10 6.84
CA PHE A 180 16.99 -13.61 7.61
C PHE A 180 16.55 -12.55 8.62
N ASP A 181 17.06 -12.66 9.86
CA ASP A 181 16.85 -11.63 10.88
C ASP A 181 17.83 -10.45 10.74
N GLU A 182 17.81 -9.54 11.71
CA GLU A 182 18.69 -8.36 11.76
C GLU A 182 20.18 -8.72 11.90
N ASN A 183 20.50 -9.93 12.36
CA ASN A 183 21.86 -10.45 12.51
C ASN A 183 22.32 -11.30 11.31
N ASN A 184 21.49 -11.39 10.24
CA ASN A 184 21.67 -12.31 9.11
C ASN A 184 21.63 -13.80 9.50
N GLU A 185 20.95 -14.13 10.58
CA GLU A 185 20.70 -15.52 10.95
C GLU A 185 19.44 -16.02 10.24
N LEU A 186 19.49 -17.24 9.71
CA LEU A 186 18.38 -17.86 8.98
C LEU A 186 17.39 -18.48 9.94
N HIS A 187 16.13 -18.07 9.84
CA HIS A 187 15.02 -18.57 10.64
C HIS A 187 13.92 -19.14 9.74
N GLU A 188 13.07 -19.99 10.33
CA GLU A 188 11.91 -20.55 9.66
C GLU A 188 10.62 -20.17 10.38
N LYS A 189 9.69 -19.55 9.65
CA LYS A 189 8.36 -19.21 10.14
C LYS A 189 7.43 -18.98 8.97
N TYR A 190 6.18 -19.43 9.05
CA TYR A 190 5.16 -19.08 8.08
C TYR A 190 4.95 -17.56 7.99
N GLN A 191 5.07 -16.99 6.80
CA GLN A 191 5.11 -15.54 6.57
C GLN A 191 3.89 -15.03 5.77
N SER A 192 2.97 -15.92 5.40
CA SER A 192 1.75 -15.59 4.65
C SER A 192 2.03 -14.75 3.38
N LEU A 193 1.43 -13.55 3.28
CA LEU A 193 1.61 -12.65 2.12
C LEU A 193 2.97 -11.96 2.05
N LYS A 194 3.81 -12.09 3.08
CA LYS A 194 5.13 -11.45 3.18
C LYS A 194 5.04 -9.93 2.95
N GLN A 195 4.54 -9.21 3.96
CA GLN A 195 4.37 -7.77 3.90
C GLN A 195 5.66 -7.06 3.46
N GLY A 196 5.61 -6.28 2.37
CA GLY A 196 6.78 -5.66 1.72
C GLY A 196 7.13 -6.30 0.38
N CYS A 197 6.67 -7.54 0.12
CA CYS A 197 6.75 -8.16 -1.20
C CYS A 197 5.77 -7.48 -2.17
N ALA A 198 6.20 -7.19 -3.40
CA ALA A 198 5.34 -6.53 -4.38
C ALA A 198 4.10 -7.36 -4.73
N VAL A 199 4.23 -8.67 -4.95
CA VAL A 199 3.14 -9.59 -5.32
C VAL A 199 2.07 -9.67 -4.22
N ALA A 200 2.43 -9.39 -2.97
CA ALA A 200 1.46 -9.33 -1.87
C ALA A 200 0.32 -8.33 -2.12
N SER A 201 0.55 -7.27 -2.92
CA SER A 201 -0.48 -6.27 -3.23
C SER A 201 -1.56 -6.83 -4.17
N TRP A 202 -1.20 -7.61 -5.19
CA TRP A 202 -2.15 -8.31 -6.03
C TRP A 202 -2.91 -9.38 -5.24
N LEU A 203 -2.21 -10.23 -4.50
CA LEU A 203 -2.83 -11.26 -3.65
C LEU A 203 -3.81 -10.65 -2.64
N ALA A 204 -3.44 -9.56 -1.96
CA ALA A 204 -4.32 -8.88 -1.01
C ALA A 204 -5.63 -8.39 -1.65
N ASN A 205 -5.63 -8.07 -2.93
CA ASN A 205 -6.84 -7.68 -3.63
C ASN A 205 -7.70 -8.91 -4.02
N VAL A 206 -7.09 -9.93 -4.61
CA VAL A 206 -7.83 -11.05 -5.21
C VAL A 206 -8.39 -12.05 -4.19
N LEU A 207 -7.74 -12.22 -3.04
CA LEU A 207 -8.12 -13.19 -2.01
C LEU A 207 -9.47 -12.90 -1.34
N LEU A 208 -9.92 -11.66 -1.37
CA LEU A 208 -11.19 -11.23 -0.79
C LEU A 208 -12.26 -10.93 -1.84
N TYR A 209 -12.04 -11.27 -3.12
CA TYR A 209 -12.98 -11.00 -4.20
C TYR A 209 -14.41 -11.48 -3.89
N SER A 210 -14.56 -12.73 -3.43
CA SER A 210 -15.89 -13.30 -3.13
C SER A 210 -16.59 -12.58 -1.97
N LEU A 211 -15.83 -12.07 -1.00
CA LEU A 211 -16.36 -11.24 0.08
C LEU A 211 -16.78 -9.87 -0.44
N ASP A 212 -15.94 -9.24 -1.26
CA ASP A 212 -16.26 -7.95 -1.87
C ASP A 212 -17.53 -8.03 -2.73
N ASP A 213 -17.68 -9.12 -3.51
CA ASP A 213 -18.85 -9.37 -4.34
C ASP A 213 -20.12 -9.52 -3.51
N GLU A 214 -20.09 -10.35 -2.47
CA GLU A 214 -21.24 -10.59 -1.58
C GLU A 214 -21.67 -9.32 -0.83
N LEU A 215 -20.71 -8.54 -0.32
CA LEU A 215 -21.00 -7.28 0.37
C LEU A 215 -21.51 -6.19 -0.56
N SER A 216 -21.06 -6.17 -1.81
CA SER A 216 -21.49 -5.19 -2.82
C SER A 216 -22.91 -5.43 -3.34
N GLN A 217 -23.48 -6.64 -3.14
CA GLN A 217 -24.85 -6.97 -3.51
C GLN A 217 -25.89 -6.53 -2.48
N LEU A 218 -25.45 -6.08 -1.31
CA LEU A 218 -26.35 -5.62 -0.24
C LEU A 218 -26.86 -4.20 -0.50
N ASN A 219 -28.00 -3.85 0.12
CA ASN A 219 -28.52 -2.50 0.08
C ASN A 219 -27.65 -1.57 0.92
N GLY A 220 -26.69 -0.91 0.26
CA GLY A 220 -25.70 -0.04 0.86
C GLY A 220 -24.52 0.24 -0.05
N PHE A 221 -23.57 0.95 0.47
CA PHE A 221 -22.31 1.25 -0.18
C PHE A 221 -21.18 0.52 0.54
N TYR A 222 -20.46 -0.31 -0.19
CA TYR A 222 -19.27 -1.03 0.29
C TYR A 222 -18.02 -0.58 -0.46
N VAL A 223 -16.94 -0.38 0.28
CA VAL A 223 -15.62 -0.12 -0.30
C VAL A 223 -14.54 -0.75 0.57
N ARG A 224 -13.51 -1.29 -0.06
CA ARG A 224 -12.32 -1.84 0.57
C ARG A 224 -11.04 -1.20 0.04
N TYR A 225 -10.12 -0.89 0.95
CA TYR A 225 -8.77 -0.46 0.63
C TYR A 225 -7.76 -1.31 1.42
N SER A 226 -7.23 -2.37 0.78
CA SER A 226 -6.42 -3.41 1.43
C SER A 226 -7.19 -4.12 2.55
N ASP A 227 -6.76 -3.94 3.79
CA ASP A 227 -7.40 -4.45 5.01
C ASP A 227 -8.46 -3.49 5.60
N ASP A 228 -8.46 -2.23 5.19
CA ASP A 228 -9.47 -1.24 5.60
C ASP A 228 -10.78 -1.44 4.81
N MET A 229 -11.88 -1.68 5.51
CA MET A 229 -13.22 -1.89 4.95
C MET A 229 -14.20 -0.88 5.51
N LEU A 230 -15.15 -0.45 4.67
CA LEU A 230 -16.23 0.43 5.06
C LEU A 230 -17.52 -0.01 4.37
N PHE A 231 -18.60 -0.11 5.16
CA PHE A 231 -19.96 -0.33 4.67
C PHE A 231 -20.90 0.72 5.27
N VAL A 232 -21.74 1.33 4.44
CA VAL A 232 -22.77 2.30 4.88
C VAL A 232 -24.07 1.98 4.17
N GLY A 233 -25.16 1.86 4.92
CA GLY A 233 -26.49 1.63 4.36
C GLY A 233 -27.38 0.75 5.23
N PRO A 234 -28.64 0.52 4.80
CA PRO A 234 -29.64 -0.20 5.58
C PRO A 234 -29.20 -1.62 5.99
N ASP A 235 -28.46 -2.32 5.14
CA ASP A 235 -28.03 -3.71 5.39
C ASP A 235 -26.74 -3.81 6.23
N TYR A 236 -26.35 -2.78 6.98
CA TYR A 236 -25.05 -2.75 7.68
C TYR A 236 -24.86 -3.88 8.71
N GLU A 237 -25.90 -4.34 9.41
CA GLU A 237 -25.82 -5.47 10.34
C GLU A 237 -25.65 -6.80 9.61
N LYS A 238 -26.39 -6.98 8.51
CA LYS A 238 -26.27 -8.14 7.63
C LYS A 238 -24.88 -8.20 7.00
N ALA A 239 -24.36 -7.05 6.56
CA ALA A 239 -23.00 -6.93 6.03
C ALA A 239 -21.95 -7.33 7.07
N MET A 240 -22.08 -6.91 8.32
CA MET A 240 -21.17 -7.31 9.40
C MET A 240 -21.23 -8.81 9.67
N THR A 241 -22.43 -9.40 9.68
CA THR A 241 -22.62 -10.83 9.87
C THR A 241 -21.94 -11.65 8.76
N ILE A 242 -22.12 -11.24 7.50
CA ILE A 242 -21.47 -11.87 6.34
C ILE A 242 -19.95 -11.75 6.45
N LEU A 243 -19.45 -10.55 6.75
CA LEU A 243 -18.02 -10.29 6.91
C LEU A 243 -17.40 -11.23 7.95
N GLN A 244 -17.98 -11.32 9.15
CA GLN A 244 -17.49 -12.20 10.22
C GLN A 244 -17.48 -13.67 9.80
N LYS A 245 -18.57 -14.14 9.19
CA LYS A 245 -18.72 -15.52 8.72
C LYS A 245 -17.66 -15.86 7.66
N ARG A 246 -17.52 -15.04 6.62
CA ARG A 246 -16.59 -15.30 5.52
C ARG A 246 -15.12 -15.22 5.92
N LEU A 247 -14.79 -14.35 6.87
CA LEU A 247 -13.44 -14.31 7.43
C LEU A 247 -13.13 -15.56 8.25
N ALA A 248 -14.09 -15.99 9.09
CA ALA A 248 -13.93 -17.22 9.88
C ALA A 248 -13.71 -18.46 8.99
N GLU A 249 -14.46 -18.59 7.88
CA GLU A 249 -14.28 -19.65 6.88
C GLU A 249 -12.85 -19.65 6.26
N LYS A 250 -12.20 -18.51 6.24
CA LYS A 250 -10.83 -18.33 5.73
C LYS A 250 -9.77 -18.33 6.85
N SER A 251 -10.13 -18.68 8.08
CA SER A 251 -9.26 -18.59 9.27
C SER A 251 -8.67 -17.19 9.50
N MET A 252 -9.40 -16.16 9.09
CA MET A 252 -9.06 -14.76 9.29
C MET A 252 -10.02 -14.11 10.29
N ASN A 253 -9.58 -13.03 10.94
CA ASN A 253 -10.36 -12.36 11.97
C ASN A 253 -10.37 -10.84 11.77
N LEU A 254 -11.47 -10.21 12.18
CA LEU A 254 -11.52 -8.77 12.38
C LEU A 254 -10.64 -8.37 13.57
N ASN A 255 -10.15 -7.14 13.53
CA ASN A 255 -9.60 -6.52 14.73
C ASN A 255 -10.75 -5.89 15.56
N PRO A 256 -11.17 -6.50 16.69
CA PRO A 256 -12.34 -6.01 17.43
C PRO A 256 -12.19 -4.57 17.92
N LYS A 257 -10.95 -4.12 18.18
CA LYS A 257 -10.64 -2.76 18.62
C LYS A 257 -10.78 -1.71 17.52
N LYS A 258 -10.86 -2.14 16.25
CA LYS A 258 -10.94 -1.27 15.08
C LYS A 258 -12.28 -1.32 14.36
N VAL A 259 -13.21 -2.13 14.85
CA VAL A 259 -14.60 -2.07 14.40
C VAL A 259 -15.23 -0.82 15.02
N GLU A 260 -15.64 0.09 14.16
CA GLU A 260 -16.30 1.34 14.56
C GLU A 260 -17.61 1.48 13.81
N TYR A 261 -18.72 1.58 14.57
CA TYR A 261 -20.03 1.86 13.98
C TYR A 261 -20.17 3.36 13.69
N LEU A 262 -20.63 3.67 12.49
CA LEU A 262 -20.70 5.01 11.95
C LEU A 262 -22.09 5.59 12.10
N THR A 263 -22.15 6.88 12.47
CA THR A 263 -23.38 7.67 12.53
C THR A 263 -23.13 8.99 11.80
N MET A 264 -24.21 9.61 11.27
CA MET A 264 -24.11 10.83 10.45
C MET A 264 -23.56 12.05 11.20
N ASP A 265 -23.78 12.09 12.49
CA ASP A 265 -23.48 13.25 13.36
C ASP A 265 -22.05 13.24 13.90
N LYS A 266 -21.31 12.14 13.73
CA LYS A 266 -19.96 11.95 14.27
C LYS A 266 -18.89 11.92 13.19
N TRP A 267 -17.71 12.42 13.56
CA TRP A 267 -16.51 12.25 12.77
C TRP A 267 -16.01 10.82 12.87
N PHE A 268 -15.67 10.22 11.75
CA PHE A 268 -14.93 8.96 11.69
C PHE A 268 -13.66 9.09 10.86
N LYS A 269 -12.69 8.23 11.13
CA LYS A 269 -11.39 8.22 10.42
C LYS A 269 -11.39 7.12 9.37
N PHE A 270 -11.01 7.47 8.15
CA PHE A 270 -10.82 6.50 7.07
C PHE A 270 -9.67 6.92 6.17
N LEU A 271 -8.73 6.00 5.88
CA LEU A 271 -7.57 6.20 5.00
C LEU A 271 -6.75 7.47 5.32
N GLY A 272 -6.61 7.80 6.59
CA GLY A 272 -5.83 8.95 7.04
C GLY A 272 -6.56 10.30 6.97
N PHE A 273 -7.86 10.30 6.71
CA PHE A 273 -8.74 11.47 6.77
C PHE A 273 -9.79 11.30 7.87
N SER A 274 -10.35 12.41 8.32
CA SER A 274 -11.55 12.49 9.15
C SER A 274 -12.72 12.93 8.28
N ILE A 275 -13.84 12.22 8.34
CA ILE A 275 -15.02 12.45 7.49
C ILE A 275 -16.23 12.66 8.37
N LYS A 276 -17.08 13.66 8.04
CA LYS A 276 -18.42 13.87 8.61
C LYS A 276 -19.33 14.45 7.54
N GLY A 277 -20.16 13.61 6.94
CA GLY A 277 -20.96 14.00 5.76
C GLY A 277 -20.07 14.52 4.62
N SER A 278 -20.30 15.77 4.19
CA SER A 278 -19.50 16.42 3.15
C SER A 278 -18.19 17.03 3.66
N MET A 279 -17.97 17.09 4.97
CA MET A 279 -16.77 17.65 5.54
C MET A 279 -15.66 16.60 5.59
N ILE A 280 -14.52 16.94 5.02
CA ILE A 280 -13.31 16.12 5.01
C ILE A 280 -12.16 16.93 5.57
N SER A 281 -11.53 16.42 6.62
CA SER A 281 -10.34 16.96 7.25
C SER A 281 -9.23 15.93 7.34
N PHE A 282 -8.07 16.34 7.81
CA PHE A 282 -6.97 15.42 8.08
C PHE A 282 -7.21 14.64 9.36
N SER A 283 -6.80 13.37 9.40
CA SER A 283 -6.77 12.66 10.67
C SER A 283 -5.69 13.24 11.60
N PRO A 284 -5.88 13.20 12.93
CA PRO A 284 -4.88 13.70 13.87
C PRO A 284 -3.48 13.08 13.67
N ASN A 285 -3.41 11.80 13.31
CA ASN A 285 -2.14 11.14 13.04
C ASN A 285 -1.45 11.69 11.79
N ARG A 286 -2.23 11.98 10.73
CA ARG A 286 -1.69 12.58 9.50
C ARG A 286 -1.14 13.99 9.77
N LEU A 287 -1.83 14.77 10.59
CA LEU A 287 -1.34 16.09 11.01
C LEU A 287 -0.04 16.00 11.80
N LYS A 288 0.02 15.10 12.79
CA LYS A 288 1.25 14.86 13.57
C LYS A 288 2.42 14.42 12.70
N THR A 289 2.17 13.50 11.74
CA THR A 289 3.20 13.04 10.82
C THR A 289 3.69 14.18 9.91
N PHE A 290 2.77 14.99 9.39
CA PHE A 290 3.12 16.18 8.61
C PHE A 290 4.00 17.13 9.41
N GLN A 291 3.59 17.49 10.64
CA GLN A 291 4.34 18.39 11.50
C GLN A 291 5.75 17.85 11.79
N LYS A 292 5.89 16.59 12.18
CA LYS A 292 7.18 15.93 12.41
C LYS A 292 8.08 15.96 11.16
N GLU A 293 7.51 15.71 9.97
CA GLU A 293 8.26 15.76 8.72
C GLU A 293 8.76 17.16 8.38
N ILE A 294 7.92 18.19 8.57
CA ILE A 294 8.33 19.58 8.36
C ILE A 294 9.41 19.98 9.36
N GLU A 295 9.24 19.69 10.67
CA GLU A 295 10.25 19.95 11.70
C GLU A 295 11.57 19.25 11.41
N SER A 296 11.56 17.99 10.99
CA SER A 296 12.77 17.23 10.66
C SER A 296 13.57 17.83 9.52
N ARG A 297 12.89 18.51 8.61
CA ARG A 297 13.47 19.17 7.42
C ARG A 297 13.92 20.61 7.70
N THR A 298 13.50 21.15 8.83
CA THR A 298 13.72 22.55 9.19
C THR A 298 14.50 22.66 10.51
N ILE A 299 13.81 22.85 11.63
CA ILE A 299 14.41 23.21 12.93
C ILE A 299 15.23 22.09 13.56
N ARG A 300 14.90 20.82 13.34
CA ARG A 300 15.64 19.69 13.89
C ARG A 300 16.95 19.39 13.15
N LYS A 301 17.14 19.93 11.96
CA LYS A 301 18.35 19.70 11.16
C LYS A 301 19.40 20.78 11.46
N ARG A 302 20.35 20.44 12.35
CA ARG A 302 21.44 21.37 12.75
C ARG A 302 22.20 21.87 11.51
N GLY A 303 22.46 23.18 11.44
CA GLY A 303 23.27 23.82 10.41
C GLY A 303 22.63 23.91 9.01
N ILE A 304 21.35 23.62 8.88
CA ILE A 304 20.65 23.80 7.60
C ILE A 304 20.45 25.30 7.32
N THR A 305 20.77 25.73 6.08
CA THR A 305 20.46 27.11 5.65
C THR A 305 18.98 27.22 5.30
N LEU A 306 18.42 28.44 5.41
CA LEU A 306 17.03 28.72 5.05
C LEU A 306 16.69 28.21 3.66
N LYS A 307 17.53 28.48 2.65
CA LYS A 307 17.34 28.00 1.28
C LYS A 307 17.21 26.48 1.22
N LYS A 308 18.12 25.74 1.85
CA LYS A 308 18.09 24.27 1.87
C LYS A 308 16.86 23.74 2.63
N ALA A 309 16.42 24.43 3.69
CA ALA A 309 15.21 24.09 4.42
C ALA A 309 13.96 24.23 3.53
N VAL A 310 13.81 25.38 2.88
CA VAL A 310 12.70 25.66 1.94
C VAL A 310 12.69 24.65 0.79
N ASP A 311 13.84 24.38 0.15
CA ASP A 311 13.95 23.38 -0.93
C ASP A 311 13.58 21.98 -0.45
N SER A 312 13.92 21.62 0.78
CA SER A 312 13.58 20.32 1.37
C SER A 312 12.08 20.19 1.67
N VAL A 313 11.45 21.26 2.18
CA VAL A 313 10.01 21.33 2.42
C VAL A 313 9.25 21.28 1.09
N ASN A 314 9.67 22.09 0.10
CA ASN A 314 9.03 22.08 -1.22
C ASN A 314 9.10 20.70 -1.89
N ARG A 315 10.24 19.99 -1.80
CA ARG A 315 10.32 18.61 -2.30
C ARG A 315 9.39 17.65 -1.58
N TYR A 316 9.10 17.86 -0.31
CA TYR A 316 8.13 17.06 0.43
C TYR A 316 6.69 17.37 0.02
N LEU A 317 6.38 18.66 -0.16
CA LEU A 317 5.03 19.12 -0.52
C LEU A 317 4.69 18.85 -2.00
N TYR A 318 5.66 19.06 -2.90
CA TYR A 318 5.48 19.08 -4.36
C TYR A 318 6.43 18.09 -5.04
N LYS A 319 6.32 16.79 -4.71
CA LYS A 319 7.06 15.78 -5.45
C LYS A 319 6.60 15.75 -6.90
N GLY A 320 7.55 15.68 -7.84
CA GLY A 320 7.27 15.61 -9.26
C GLY A 320 6.96 14.21 -9.77
N ASN A 321 6.62 14.10 -11.07
CA ASN A 321 6.54 12.84 -11.83
C ASN A 321 5.58 11.77 -11.28
N GLY A 322 4.39 12.16 -10.79
CA GLY A 322 3.36 11.22 -10.34
C GLY A 322 3.62 10.58 -8.97
N GLU A 323 4.70 10.94 -8.29
CA GLU A 323 4.92 10.52 -6.91
C GLU A 323 3.91 11.17 -5.97
N TYR A 324 3.57 10.47 -4.88
CA TYR A 324 2.70 11.01 -3.84
C TYR A 324 3.24 12.34 -3.31
N SER A 325 2.38 13.34 -3.29
CA SER A 325 2.68 14.64 -2.68
C SER A 325 1.51 15.19 -1.88
N TRP A 326 1.82 15.96 -0.85
CA TRP A 326 0.80 16.61 -0.03
C TRP A 326 -0.04 17.58 -0.84
N ALA A 327 0.60 18.39 -1.67
CA ALA A 327 -0.06 19.45 -2.44
C ALA A 327 -1.02 18.92 -3.51
N THR A 328 -0.72 17.78 -4.10
CA THR A 328 -1.52 17.25 -5.22
C THR A 328 -2.50 16.16 -4.82
N GLN A 329 -2.21 15.40 -3.75
CA GLN A 329 -2.99 14.22 -3.40
C GLN A 329 -3.67 14.28 -2.03
N THR A 330 -3.23 15.16 -1.15
CA THR A 330 -3.78 15.26 0.20
C THR A 330 -4.53 16.57 0.44
N LEU A 331 -3.91 17.71 0.18
CA LEU A 331 -4.55 19.02 0.38
C LEU A 331 -5.86 19.20 -0.39
N PRO A 332 -5.98 18.81 -1.68
CA PRO A 332 -7.21 19.00 -2.44
C PRO A 332 -8.41 18.18 -1.95
N VAL A 333 -8.17 17.16 -1.12
CA VAL A 333 -9.23 16.32 -0.56
C VAL A 333 -9.86 16.96 0.68
N CYS A 334 -9.07 17.72 1.46
CA CYS A 334 -9.55 18.42 2.64
C CYS A 334 -10.34 19.68 2.24
N ASN A 335 -11.53 19.86 2.80
CA ASN A 335 -12.39 21.02 2.57
C ASN A 335 -12.70 21.83 3.85
N VAL A 336 -12.14 21.42 4.99
CA VAL A 336 -12.25 22.15 6.26
C VAL A 336 -11.18 23.25 6.28
N ARG A 337 -11.59 24.48 5.97
CA ARG A 337 -10.68 25.63 5.82
C ARG A 337 -9.86 25.94 7.06
N VAL A 338 -10.43 25.74 8.25
CA VAL A 338 -9.73 26.00 9.53
C VAL A 338 -8.46 25.16 9.61
N ASP A 339 -8.56 23.86 9.33
CA ASP A 339 -7.43 22.94 9.44
C ASP A 339 -6.34 23.24 8.40
N ILE A 340 -6.74 23.67 7.19
CA ILE A 340 -5.80 24.09 6.15
C ILE A 340 -5.06 25.37 6.59
N ASN A 341 -5.77 26.34 7.20
CA ASN A 341 -5.17 27.58 7.67
C ASN A 341 -4.21 27.34 8.85
N GLU A 342 -4.55 26.40 9.75
CA GLU A 342 -3.65 26.00 10.84
C GLU A 342 -2.36 25.38 10.32
N LEU A 343 -2.44 24.52 9.30
CA LEU A 343 -1.24 23.97 8.65
C LEU A 343 -0.39 25.05 7.99
N ASN A 344 -1.02 25.99 7.28
CA ASN A 344 -0.33 27.12 6.68
C ASN A 344 0.39 27.96 7.74
N LYS A 345 -0.31 28.30 8.82
CA LYS A 345 0.27 29.04 9.94
C LYS A 345 1.48 28.32 10.52
N PHE A 346 1.37 27.00 10.77
CA PHE A 346 2.46 26.18 11.29
C PHE A 346 3.70 26.24 10.38
N VAL A 347 3.53 26.12 9.05
CA VAL A 347 4.66 26.19 8.10
C VAL A 347 5.28 27.60 8.06
N MET A 348 4.45 28.64 8.12
CA MET A 348 4.91 30.04 8.14
C MET A 348 5.67 30.38 9.42
N ASP A 349 5.17 29.95 10.58
CA ASP A 349 5.84 30.19 11.87
C ASP A 349 7.24 29.58 11.90
N LEU A 350 7.40 28.38 11.35
CA LEU A 350 8.72 27.72 11.23
C LEU A 350 9.68 28.48 10.29
N SER A 351 9.18 29.11 9.25
CA SER A 351 10.00 29.93 8.36
C SER A 351 10.52 31.23 9.08
N LEU A 352 9.69 31.81 9.93
CA LEU A 352 10.05 32.98 10.74
C LEU A 352 11.12 32.65 11.80
N ILE A 353 11.08 31.48 12.41
CA ILE A 353 12.11 31.01 13.36
C ILE A 353 13.46 30.90 12.65
N HIS A 354 13.53 30.41 11.41
CA HIS A 354 14.75 30.37 10.63
C HIS A 354 15.29 31.76 10.23
N ILE A 355 14.43 32.77 10.09
CA ILE A 355 14.83 34.14 9.76
C ILE A 355 15.35 34.86 10.99
N SER A 356 14.77 34.62 12.17
CA SER A 356 15.11 35.32 13.42
C SER A 356 16.33 34.75 14.18
N GLU A 357 16.72 33.49 13.94
CA GLU A 357 17.86 32.83 14.62
C GLU A 357 19.22 32.79 13.87
N PRO A 358 19.43 33.33 12.66
CA PRO A 358 20.75 33.26 11.99
C PRO A 358 21.85 34.01 12.72
N THR A 359 21.53 34.90 13.64
CA THR A 359 22.50 35.79 14.30
C THR A 359 23.09 35.26 15.61
N ARG A 360 22.51 34.23 16.21
CA ARG A 360 22.99 33.71 17.51
C ARG A 360 24.14 32.69 17.43
N ARG A 361 24.60 32.28 16.24
CA ARG A 361 25.63 31.23 16.06
C ARG A 361 26.93 31.69 15.39
N ARG A 362 27.21 32.98 15.34
CA ARG A 362 28.51 33.51 14.91
C ARG A 362 29.24 34.22 16.05
N GLY A 363 29.25 33.63 17.21
CA GLY A 363 30.01 34.12 18.34
C GLY A 363 30.39 32.93 19.24
N ILE A 364 31.49 32.35 18.91
CA ILE A 364 32.64 31.83 19.68
C ILE A 364 33.36 30.86 18.75
#